data_f5ed413bcaa24356c51fb091e2381d9a
#
_entry.id   f5ed413bcaa24356c51fb091e2381d9a
#
_cell.length_a   1.000
_cell.length_b   1.000
_cell.length_c   1.000
_cell.angle_alpha   90.00
_cell.angle_beta   90.00
_cell.angle_gamma   90.00
#
_symmetry.space_group_name_H-M   'P 1'
#
loop_
_entity.id
_entity.type
_entity.pdbx_description
1 polymer ?
#
loop_
_entity_poly.entity_id
_entity_poly.type
_entity_poly.pdbx_seq_one_letter_code
_entity_poly.pdbx_strand_id
1 'polypeptide(L)'
;RAKGLFRWAARMAHRFNRNNRAGARRNIQAHYDLGNDFYAQWLDPSMTYSSARFGPADALEAAQRAKWQALTVRIGAAKSVLEIGCGWGSLANHLQQSGAQVTAISLSDEQLAWARERHDPGIDFRKQDYRDVSGQYDAIVSVEMVEALGREYWATFMDAIARNLKPGGRAAIQYISMQDDLFDAYAASADFIQAYVFP
;
A
#
# COMPACT_ATOMS: atom_id res chain seq x y z
N ARG A 1 -27.27 -8.43 -12.66
CA ARG A 1 -26.36 -9.61 -12.48
C ARG A 1 -26.09 -10.19 -13.85
N ALA A 2 -24.88 -10.04 -14.37
CA ALA A 2 -24.46 -10.64 -15.65
C ALA A 2 -24.49 -12.16 -15.56
N LYS A 3 -25.19 -12.83 -16.49
CA LYS A 3 -25.34 -14.29 -16.52
C LYS A 3 -24.49 -14.89 -17.67
N GLY A 4 -23.91 -16.08 -17.43
CA GLY A 4 -23.36 -16.93 -18.50
C GLY A 4 -22.01 -16.44 -19.06
N LEU A 5 -21.93 -16.18 -20.35
CA LEU A 5 -20.71 -15.90 -21.12
C LEU A 5 -19.95 -14.67 -20.61
N PHE A 6 -20.65 -13.64 -20.13
CA PHE A 6 -20.06 -12.44 -19.53
C PHE A 6 -19.29 -12.74 -18.23
N ARG A 7 -19.80 -13.63 -17.39
CA ARG A 7 -19.08 -14.05 -16.17
C ARG A 7 -17.84 -14.87 -16.52
N TRP A 8 -17.90 -15.67 -17.55
CA TRP A 8 -16.74 -16.41 -18.02
C TRP A 8 -15.69 -15.48 -18.62
N ALA A 9 -16.09 -14.52 -19.45
CA ALA A 9 -15.19 -13.52 -20.03
C ALA A 9 -14.53 -12.63 -18.94
N ALA A 10 -15.30 -12.19 -17.93
CA ALA A 10 -14.78 -11.44 -16.79
C ALA A 10 -13.78 -12.27 -15.97
N ARG A 11 -14.05 -13.55 -15.72
CA ARG A 11 -13.09 -14.46 -15.05
C ARG A 11 -11.81 -14.67 -15.87
N MET A 12 -11.91 -14.75 -17.19
CA MET A 12 -10.73 -14.85 -18.06
C MET A 12 -9.93 -13.55 -18.05
N ALA A 13 -10.57 -12.38 -18.10
CA ALA A 13 -9.91 -11.09 -17.98
C ALA A 13 -9.18 -10.96 -16.63
N HIS A 14 -9.81 -11.36 -15.52
CA HIS A 14 -9.17 -11.40 -14.19
C HIS A 14 -7.93 -12.31 -14.14
N ARG A 15 -7.90 -13.40 -14.89
CA ARG A 15 -6.70 -14.27 -14.96
C ARG A 15 -5.50 -13.59 -15.64
N PHE A 16 -5.74 -12.64 -16.54
CA PHE A 16 -4.68 -11.85 -17.20
C PHE A 16 -4.18 -10.68 -16.35
N ASN A 17 -4.98 -10.23 -15.37
CA ASN A 17 -4.63 -9.13 -14.47
C ASN A 17 -4.02 -9.60 -13.13
N ARG A 18 -3.65 -10.88 -13.02
CA ARG A 18 -3.03 -11.41 -11.81
C ARG A 18 -1.79 -10.63 -11.41
N ASN A 19 -1.64 -10.34 -10.11
CA ASN A 19 -0.51 -9.64 -9.54
C ASN A 19 0.74 -10.52 -9.36
N ASN A 20 1.05 -11.36 -10.38
CA ASN A 20 2.39 -11.90 -10.50
C ASN A 20 3.39 -10.73 -10.71
N ARG A 21 4.69 -10.99 -10.66
CA ARG A 21 5.73 -9.93 -10.72
C ARG A 21 5.57 -8.97 -11.91
N ALA A 22 5.21 -9.48 -13.08
CA ALA A 22 4.99 -8.67 -14.29
C ALA A 22 3.63 -7.95 -14.25
N GLY A 23 2.58 -8.62 -13.74
CA GLY A 23 1.24 -8.09 -13.58
C GLY A 23 1.19 -6.95 -12.57
N ALA A 24 1.82 -7.13 -11.40
CA ALA A 24 1.87 -6.10 -10.37
C ALA A 24 2.48 -4.78 -10.88
N ARG A 25 3.57 -4.84 -11.65
CA ARG A 25 4.16 -3.66 -12.28
C ARG A 25 3.19 -2.98 -13.25
N ARG A 26 2.55 -3.75 -14.13
CA ARG A 26 1.58 -3.23 -15.10
C ARG A 26 0.37 -2.61 -14.44
N ASN A 27 -0.19 -3.29 -13.44
CA ASN A 27 -1.39 -2.84 -12.75
C ASN A 27 -1.14 -1.55 -11.97
N ILE A 28 0.00 -1.45 -11.26
CA ILE A 28 0.41 -0.25 -10.55
C ILE A 28 0.68 0.89 -11.53
N GLN A 29 1.40 0.66 -12.64
CA GLN A 29 1.61 1.66 -13.66
C GLN A 29 0.28 2.17 -14.22
N ALA A 30 -0.61 1.29 -14.67
CA ALA A 30 -1.91 1.68 -15.22
C ALA A 30 -2.79 2.47 -14.22
N HIS A 31 -2.71 2.14 -12.92
CA HIS A 31 -3.47 2.84 -11.89
C HIS A 31 -2.92 4.25 -11.64
N TYR A 32 -1.60 4.44 -11.63
CA TYR A 32 -0.96 5.73 -11.34
C TYR A 32 -0.59 6.53 -12.60
N ASP A 33 -0.78 6.00 -13.81
CA ASP A 33 -0.60 6.71 -15.10
C ASP A 33 -1.58 7.89 -15.30
N LEU A 34 -2.58 8.05 -14.40
CA LEU A 34 -3.41 9.26 -14.33
C LEU A 34 -2.60 10.51 -13.95
N GLY A 35 -1.39 10.31 -13.41
CA GLY A 35 -0.44 11.35 -13.08
C GLY A 35 -0.69 12.07 -11.75
N ASN A 36 0.37 12.65 -11.19
CA ASN A 36 0.34 13.33 -9.89
C ASN A 36 -0.67 14.50 -9.87
N ASP A 37 -0.82 15.21 -10.99
CA ASP A 37 -1.75 16.35 -11.10
C ASP A 37 -3.21 15.94 -10.93
N PHE A 38 -3.59 14.74 -11.38
CA PHE A 38 -4.92 14.21 -11.15
C PHE A 38 -5.17 13.94 -9.65
N TYR A 39 -4.24 13.26 -8.98
CA TYR A 39 -4.38 12.94 -7.56
C TYR A 39 -4.34 14.18 -6.67
N ALA A 40 -3.55 15.18 -7.01
CA ALA A 40 -3.46 16.45 -6.28
C ALA A 40 -4.76 17.26 -6.28
N GLN A 41 -5.72 16.97 -7.15
CA GLN A 41 -7.02 17.68 -7.19
C GLN A 41 -7.95 17.27 -6.06
N TRP A 42 -7.77 16.11 -5.44
CA TRP A 42 -8.71 15.60 -4.44
C TRP A 42 -8.03 14.94 -3.20
N LEU A 43 -6.75 14.63 -3.27
CA LEU A 43 -5.97 14.27 -2.09
C LEU A 43 -5.60 15.52 -1.28
N ASP A 44 -5.27 15.33 -0.01
CA ASP A 44 -4.65 16.35 0.82
C ASP A 44 -3.20 16.65 0.36
N PRO A 45 -2.58 17.74 0.82
CA PRO A 45 -1.22 18.11 0.39
C PRO A 45 -0.15 17.05 0.63
N SER A 46 -0.40 16.09 1.52
CA SER A 46 0.50 14.97 1.77
C SER A 46 0.45 13.89 0.68
N MET A 47 -0.49 13.99 -0.26
CA MET A 47 -0.72 12.97 -1.30
C MET A 47 -0.96 11.58 -0.71
N THR A 48 -1.60 11.50 0.46
CA THR A 48 -1.86 10.20 1.11
C THR A 48 -3.11 9.55 0.54
N TYR A 49 -2.92 8.56 -0.32
CA TYR A 49 -4.00 7.82 -0.97
C TYR A 49 -4.36 6.57 -0.18
N SER A 50 -5.00 6.78 0.97
CA SER A 50 -5.53 5.72 1.85
C SER A 50 -6.45 6.33 2.88
N SER A 51 -7.30 5.52 3.52
CA SER A 51 -8.25 6.00 4.51
C SER A 51 -7.55 6.68 5.69
N ALA A 52 -8.14 7.78 6.16
CA ALA A 52 -7.63 8.59 7.25
C ALA A 52 -8.30 8.22 8.58
N ARG A 53 -7.70 8.65 9.69
CA ARG A 53 -8.26 8.46 11.04
C ARG A 53 -8.83 9.78 11.54
N PHE A 54 -10.11 10.00 11.29
CA PHE A 54 -10.79 11.22 11.68
C PHE A 54 -11.14 11.28 13.18
N GLY A 55 -10.88 12.42 13.80
CA GLY A 55 -11.55 12.89 15.00
C GLY A 55 -12.78 13.76 14.65
N PRO A 56 -13.55 14.24 15.66
CA PRO A 56 -14.85 14.87 15.43
C PRO A 56 -14.90 16.12 14.57
N ALA A 57 -13.78 16.81 14.39
CA ALA A 57 -13.69 18.06 13.63
C ALA A 57 -12.43 18.15 12.74
N ASP A 58 -11.82 17.01 12.42
CA ASP A 58 -10.55 17.01 11.68
C ASP A 58 -10.75 17.33 10.20
N ALA A 59 -9.85 18.15 9.66
CA ALA A 59 -9.59 18.19 8.22
C ALA A 59 -8.84 16.92 7.79
N LEU A 60 -8.92 16.58 6.50
CA LEU A 60 -8.29 15.38 5.95
C LEU A 60 -6.80 15.28 6.29
N GLU A 61 -6.04 16.36 6.16
CA GLU A 61 -4.60 16.37 6.48
C GLU A 61 -4.33 16.01 7.95
N ALA A 62 -5.12 16.57 8.88
CA ALA A 62 -4.99 16.24 10.30
C ALA A 62 -5.33 14.78 10.58
N ALA A 63 -6.36 14.25 9.93
CA ALA A 63 -6.77 12.85 10.03
C ALA A 63 -5.72 11.89 9.45
N GLN A 64 -5.02 12.27 8.36
CA GLN A 64 -3.89 11.52 7.83
C GLN A 64 -2.71 11.50 8.82
N ARG A 65 -2.36 12.65 9.41
CA ARG A 65 -1.33 12.74 10.47
C ARG A 65 -1.67 11.88 11.69
N ALA A 66 -2.93 11.87 12.12
CA ALA A 66 -3.42 11.04 13.22
C ALA A 66 -3.27 9.54 12.91
N LYS A 67 -3.46 9.11 11.67
CA LYS A 67 -3.17 7.77 11.19
C LYS A 67 -1.69 7.42 11.30
N TRP A 68 -0.81 8.27 10.77
CA TRP A 68 0.64 8.04 10.84
C TRP A 68 1.13 7.93 12.29
N GLN A 69 0.65 8.82 13.15
CA GLN A 69 0.95 8.76 14.58
C GLN A 69 0.49 7.44 15.22
N ALA A 70 -0.69 6.97 14.86
CA ALA A 70 -1.20 5.69 15.37
C ALA A 70 -0.35 4.49 14.92
N LEU A 71 0.19 4.51 13.70
CA LEU A 71 1.12 3.50 13.20
C LEU A 71 2.47 3.59 13.92
N THR A 72 3.01 4.80 14.09
CA THR A 72 4.27 5.06 14.83
C THR A 72 4.19 4.54 16.27
N VAL A 73 3.10 4.80 16.97
CA VAL A 73 2.88 4.28 18.33
C VAL A 73 2.88 2.74 18.35
N ARG A 74 2.29 2.08 17.35
CA ARG A 74 2.23 0.61 17.28
C ARG A 74 3.60 -0.02 17.06
N ILE A 75 4.45 0.58 16.27
CA ILE A 75 5.81 0.06 16.03
C ILE A 75 6.79 0.41 17.15
N GLY A 76 6.44 1.40 17.99
CA GLY A 76 7.29 1.82 19.12
C GLY A 76 8.57 2.52 18.68
N ALA A 77 9.62 2.44 19.50
CA ALA A 77 10.90 3.11 19.25
C ALA A 77 11.79 2.33 18.25
N ALA A 78 11.26 2.02 17.07
CA ALA A 78 11.98 1.35 16.00
C ALA A 78 13.04 2.28 15.41
N LYS A 79 14.28 1.81 15.28
CA LYS A 79 15.39 2.58 14.67
C LYS A 79 15.51 2.34 13.18
N SER A 80 15.15 1.17 12.69
CA SER A 80 15.13 0.84 11.27
C SER A 80 13.73 0.38 10.86
N VAL A 81 13.14 1.04 9.86
CA VAL A 81 11.77 0.76 9.42
C VAL A 81 11.76 0.49 7.92
N LEU A 82 11.05 -0.56 7.52
CA LEU A 82 10.67 -0.80 6.13
C LEU A 82 9.22 -0.37 5.92
N GLU A 83 8.96 0.49 4.96
CA GLU A 83 7.61 0.78 4.46
C GLU A 83 7.37 0.05 3.14
N ILE A 84 6.36 -0.83 3.11
CA ILE A 84 5.96 -1.58 1.91
C ILE A 84 4.74 -0.88 1.29
N GLY A 85 4.90 -0.37 0.07
CA GLY A 85 3.87 0.40 -0.60
C GLY A 85 3.83 1.86 -0.15
N CYS A 86 4.96 2.55 -0.24
CA CYS A 86 5.11 3.91 0.33
C CYS A 86 4.32 5.00 -0.40
N GLY A 87 3.74 4.72 -1.56
CA GLY A 87 3.04 5.75 -2.33
C GLY A 87 3.96 6.96 -2.60
N TRP A 88 3.47 8.15 -2.31
CA TRP A 88 4.22 9.40 -2.41
C TRP A 88 5.15 9.68 -1.22
N GLY A 89 5.32 8.75 -0.28
CA GLY A 89 6.36 8.77 0.75
C GLY A 89 6.06 9.57 2.01
N SER A 90 4.85 10.05 2.22
CA SER A 90 4.53 10.92 3.37
C SER A 90 4.61 10.22 4.71
N LEU A 91 4.23 8.94 4.80
CA LEU A 91 4.43 8.15 6.02
C LEU A 91 5.93 7.86 6.25
N ALA A 92 6.69 7.53 5.20
CA ALA A 92 8.14 7.37 5.29
C ALA A 92 8.79 8.63 5.87
N ASN A 93 8.41 9.81 5.36
CA ASN A 93 8.93 11.09 5.86
C ASN A 93 8.55 11.35 7.32
N HIS A 94 7.32 11.05 7.72
CA HIS A 94 6.89 11.15 9.11
C HIS A 94 7.70 10.23 10.04
N LEU A 95 7.98 9.01 9.63
CA LEU A 95 8.79 8.04 10.37
C LEU A 95 10.26 8.50 10.48
N GLN A 96 10.83 9.01 9.39
CA GLN A 96 12.18 9.58 9.37
C GLN A 96 12.29 10.77 10.33
N GLN A 97 11.33 11.70 10.30
CA GLN A 97 11.26 12.84 11.23
C GLN A 97 11.09 12.40 12.70
N SER A 98 10.52 11.22 12.93
CA SER A 98 10.42 10.61 14.26
C SER A 98 11.72 9.92 14.72
N GLY A 99 12.78 9.97 13.92
CA GLY A 99 14.13 9.46 14.27
C GLY A 99 14.44 8.04 13.78
N ALA A 100 13.60 7.45 12.94
CA ALA A 100 13.87 6.16 12.33
C ALA A 100 14.70 6.31 11.04
N GLN A 101 15.54 5.33 10.73
CA GLN A 101 16.08 5.13 9.37
C GLN A 101 15.06 4.38 8.54
N VAL A 102 14.61 4.98 7.45
CA VAL A 102 13.50 4.43 6.66
C VAL A 102 13.98 3.94 5.30
N THR A 103 13.67 2.68 4.99
CA THR A 103 13.65 2.15 3.63
C THR A 103 12.20 2.10 3.17
N ALA A 104 11.88 2.75 2.05
CA ALA A 104 10.52 2.86 1.53
C ALA A 104 10.45 2.33 0.11
N ILE A 105 9.57 1.36 -0.13
CA ILE A 105 9.49 0.69 -1.43
C ILE A 105 8.16 0.94 -2.13
N SER A 106 8.21 1.16 -3.44
CA SER A 106 7.07 1.20 -4.35
C SER A 106 7.46 0.62 -5.71
N LEU A 107 6.48 0.29 -6.55
CA LEU A 107 6.69 -0.09 -7.95
C LEU A 107 6.43 1.07 -8.93
N SER A 108 5.87 2.19 -8.45
CA SER A 108 5.58 3.37 -9.27
C SER A 108 6.78 4.30 -9.36
N ASP A 109 7.28 4.52 -10.57
CA ASP A 109 8.37 5.46 -10.83
C ASP A 109 7.96 6.90 -10.53
N GLU A 110 6.72 7.29 -10.86
CA GLU A 110 6.19 8.65 -10.65
C GLU A 110 6.06 8.98 -9.17
N GLN A 111 5.51 8.05 -8.38
CA GLN A 111 5.41 8.23 -6.93
C GLN A 111 6.80 8.38 -6.29
N LEU A 112 7.75 7.53 -6.68
CA LEU A 112 9.10 7.56 -6.14
C LEU A 112 9.87 8.81 -6.58
N ALA A 113 9.68 9.29 -7.81
CA ALA A 113 10.29 10.54 -8.27
C ALA A 113 9.77 11.73 -7.44
N TRP A 114 8.44 11.81 -7.28
CA TRP A 114 7.79 12.83 -6.46
C TRP A 114 8.26 12.78 -4.99
N ALA A 115 8.36 11.57 -4.42
CA ALA A 115 8.79 11.39 -3.05
C ALA A 115 10.24 11.86 -2.81
N ARG A 116 11.16 11.50 -3.70
CA ARG A 116 12.58 11.90 -3.63
C ARG A 116 12.79 13.41 -3.76
N GLU A 117 11.93 14.08 -4.52
CA GLU A 117 12.01 15.53 -4.72
C GLU A 117 11.56 16.32 -3.49
N ARG A 118 10.60 15.77 -2.72
CA ARG A 118 9.85 16.52 -1.69
C ARG A 118 10.12 16.12 -0.25
N HIS A 119 10.74 14.97 -0.04
CA HIS A 119 10.98 14.46 1.30
C HIS A 119 12.45 14.42 1.67
N ASP A 120 12.72 14.05 2.93
CA ASP A 120 14.08 13.99 3.48
C ASP A 120 14.98 13.09 2.59
N PRO A 121 16.15 13.59 2.14
CA PRO A 121 17.07 12.83 1.31
C PRO A 121 17.70 11.63 2.03
N GLY A 122 17.57 11.52 3.35
CA GLY A 122 18.02 10.37 4.13
C GLY A 122 17.10 9.16 4.02
N ILE A 123 15.91 9.31 3.43
CA ILE A 123 15.00 8.18 3.19
C ILE A 123 15.48 7.38 1.98
N ASP A 124 15.63 6.07 2.15
CA ASP A 124 16.04 5.16 1.08
C ASP A 124 14.82 4.70 0.26
N PHE A 125 14.45 5.51 -0.72
CA PHE A 125 13.36 5.21 -1.65
C PHE A 125 13.80 4.26 -2.75
N ARG A 126 13.20 3.05 -2.82
CA ARG A 126 13.57 2.01 -3.79
C ARG A 126 12.40 1.61 -4.67
N LYS A 127 12.68 1.44 -5.98
CA LYS A 127 11.78 0.72 -6.88
C LYS A 127 12.00 -0.77 -6.70
N GLN A 128 11.23 -1.38 -5.81
CA GLN A 128 11.42 -2.78 -5.42
C GLN A 128 10.10 -3.46 -5.11
N ASP A 129 9.98 -4.71 -5.56
CA ASP A 129 8.89 -5.59 -5.18
C ASP A 129 9.13 -6.11 -3.74
N TYR A 130 8.07 -6.14 -2.92
CA TYR A 130 8.16 -6.62 -1.53
C TYR A 130 8.68 -8.07 -1.41
N ARG A 131 8.47 -8.88 -2.44
CA ARG A 131 8.96 -10.27 -2.52
C ARG A 131 10.48 -10.37 -2.61
N ASP A 132 11.12 -9.33 -3.12
CA ASP A 132 12.57 -9.25 -3.36
C ASP A 132 13.30 -8.47 -2.26
N VAL A 133 12.59 -7.97 -1.27
CA VAL A 133 13.22 -7.28 -0.13
C VAL A 133 14.01 -8.28 0.69
N SER A 134 15.23 -7.90 0.99
CA SER A 134 16.11 -8.59 1.95
C SER A 134 16.66 -7.57 2.93
N GLY A 135 16.65 -7.91 4.22
CA GLY A 135 17.12 -7.05 5.29
C GLY A 135 16.56 -7.50 6.63
N GLN A 136 16.94 -6.78 7.66
CA GLN A 136 16.43 -6.98 9.01
C GLN A 136 16.04 -5.63 9.59
N TYR A 137 14.77 -5.43 9.83
CA TYR A 137 14.18 -4.17 10.30
C TYR A 137 13.62 -4.33 11.71
N ASP A 138 13.70 -3.27 12.52
CA ASP A 138 13.06 -3.24 13.84
C ASP A 138 11.53 -3.18 13.69
N ALA A 139 11.05 -2.54 12.62
CA ALA A 139 9.63 -2.54 12.29
C ALA A 139 9.37 -2.56 10.79
N ILE A 140 8.17 -3.03 10.43
CA ILE A 140 7.63 -2.97 9.08
C ILE A 140 6.26 -2.31 9.12
N VAL A 141 6.02 -1.35 8.22
CA VAL A 141 4.72 -0.71 8.05
C VAL A 141 4.21 -0.93 6.63
N SER A 142 2.90 -1.09 6.49
CA SER A 142 2.24 -1.16 5.18
C SER A 142 0.81 -0.66 5.30
N VAL A 143 0.39 0.16 4.36
CA VAL A 143 -0.92 0.79 4.36
C VAL A 143 -1.64 0.48 3.05
N GLU A 144 -2.80 -0.21 3.16
CA GLU A 144 -3.69 -0.53 2.05
C GLU A 144 -2.99 -1.18 0.84
N MET A 145 -2.18 -2.18 1.15
CA MET A 145 -1.49 -3.00 0.16
C MET A 145 -2.13 -4.37 -0.04
N VAL A 146 -2.73 -4.94 1.02
CA VAL A 146 -3.26 -6.31 1.03
C VAL A 146 -4.40 -6.47 0.02
N GLU A 147 -5.21 -5.44 -0.13
CA GLU A 147 -6.34 -5.35 -1.06
C GLU A 147 -5.90 -5.49 -2.51
N ALA A 148 -4.76 -4.89 -2.82
CA ALA A 148 -4.21 -4.87 -4.18
C ALA A 148 -3.43 -6.14 -4.54
N LEU A 149 -3.18 -7.06 -3.61
CA LEU A 149 -2.34 -8.23 -3.87
C LEU A 149 -3.09 -9.39 -4.53
N GLY A 150 -4.35 -9.59 -4.15
CA GLY A 150 -5.07 -10.82 -4.42
C GLY A 150 -4.80 -11.92 -3.37
N ARG A 151 -5.86 -12.69 -3.07
CA ARG A 151 -5.86 -13.70 -1.98
C ARG A 151 -4.71 -14.71 -2.07
N GLU A 152 -4.34 -15.12 -3.26
CA GLU A 152 -3.27 -16.09 -3.51
C GLU A 152 -1.88 -15.59 -3.08
N TYR A 153 -1.70 -14.28 -2.88
CA TYR A 153 -0.42 -13.67 -2.48
C TYR A 153 -0.36 -13.24 -1.01
N TRP A 154 -1.44 -13.36 -0.24
CA TRP A 154 -1.46 -12.94 1.16
C TRP A 154 -0.43 -13.69 2.01
N ALA A 155 -0.33 -15.00 1.86
CA ALA A 155 0.69 -15.78 2.55
C ALA A 155 2.10 -15.30 2.19
N THR A 156 2.39 -15.10 0.90
CA THR A 156 3.68 -14.59 0.43
C THR A 156 4.01 -13.20 1.02
N PHE A 157 2.99 -12.34 1.18
CA PHE A 157 3.18 -11.02 1.78
C PHE A 157 3.52 -11.13 3.27
N MET A 158 2.80 -11.96 4.02
CA MET A 158 3.09 -12.20 5.44
C MET A 158 4.45 -12.87 5.66
N ASP A 159 4.84 -13.81 4.79
CA ASP A 159 6.17 -14.42 4.80
C ASP A 159 7.28 -13.39 4.53
N ALA A 160 7.04 -12.44 3.61
CA ALA A 160 7.99 -11.37 3.34
C ALA A 160 8.16 -10.44 4.56
N ILE A 161 7.08 -10.11 5.26
CA ILE A 161 7.12 -9.35 6.51
C ILE A 161 7.90 -10.13 7.57
N ALA A 162 7.52 -11.38 7.83
CA ALA A 162 8.16 -12.20 8.86
C ALA A 162 9.66 -12.39 8.63
N ARG A 163 10.05 -12.63 7.38
CA ARG A 163 11.44 -12.82 6.96
C ARG A 163 12.32 -11.58 7.19
N ASN A 164 11.74 -10.40 7.04
CA ASN A 164 12.47 -9.13 7.12
C ASN A 164 12.36 -8.43 8.48
N LEU A 165 11.60 -8.97 9.43
CA LEU A 165 11.57 -8.49 10.81
C LEU A 165 12.71 -9.10 11.63
N LYS A 166 13.37 -8.28 12.43
CA LYS A 166 14.27 -8.75 13.49
C LYS A 166 13.49 -9.52 14.55
N PRO A 167 14.12 -10.43 15.28
CA PRO A 167 13.50 -11.03 16.48
C PRO A 167 12.99 -9.95 17.43
N GLY A 168 11.71 -10.02 17.82
CA GLY A 168 11.06 -9.00 18.64
C GLY A 168 10.58 -7.76 17.90
N GLY A 169 10.86 -7.66 16.59
CA GLY A 169 10.36 -6.58 15.72
C GLY A 169 8.84 -6.57 15.58
N ARG A 170 8.27 -5.46 15.14
CA ARG A 170 6.82 -5.25 15.04
C ARG A 170 6.40 -4.90 13.62
N ALA A 171 5.28 -5.47 13.17
CA ALA A 171 4.60 -5.03 11.96
C ALA A 171 3.34 -4.24 12.31
N ALA A 172 3.12 -3.10 11.64
CA ALA A 172 1.86 -2.36 11.69
C ALA A 172 1.27 -2.29 10.28
N ILE A 173 0.14 -2.96 10.09
CA ILE A 173 -0.51 -3.09 8.79
C ILE A 173 -1.90 -2.47 8.87
N GLN A 174 -2.20 -1.53 7.99
CA GLN A 174 -3.55 -1.04 7.75
C GLN A 174 -4.09 -1.69 6.49
N TYR A 175 -5.31 -2.19 6.55
CA TYR A 175 -6.01 -2.76 5.40
C TYR A 175 -7.53 -2.60 5.56
N ILE A 176 -8.25 -2.70 4.46
CA ILE A 176 -9.71 -2.70 4.42
C ILE A 176 -10.19 -4.14 4.61
N SER A 177 -11.06 -4.36 5.58
CA SER A 177 -11.68 -5.67 5.82
C SER A 177 -13.16 -5.64 5.48
N MET A 178 -13.72 -6.80 5.19
CA MET A 178 -15.15 -7.02 5.06
C MET A 178 -15.60 -8.17 5.97
N GLN A 179 -16.90 -8.30 6.14
CA GLN A 179 -17.46 -9.42 6.90
C GLN A 179 -17.18 -10.74 6.15
N ASP A 180 -16.83 -11.77 6.90
CA ASP A 180 -16.40 -13.07 6.34
C ASP A 180 -17.49 -13.73 5.47
N ASP A 181 -18.76 -13.59 5.85
CA ASP A 181 -19.90 -14.11 5.13
C ASP A 181 -20.18 -13.41 3.77
N LEU A 182 -19.65 -12.21 3.60
CA LEU A 182 -19.76 -11.45 2.33
C LEU A 182 -18.60 -11.74 1.38
N PHE A 183 -17.48 -12.28 1.87
CA PHE A 183 -16.24 -12.40 1.10
C PHE A 183 -16.39 -13.27 -0.15
N ASP A 184 -16.97 -14.45 -0.05
CA ASP A 184 -17.12 -15.36 -1.20
C ASP A 184 -18.03 -14.79 -2.28
N ALA A 185 -19.10 -14.09 -1.88
CA ALA A 185 -20.00 -13.41 -2.80
C ALA A 185 -19.31 -12.24 -3.50
N TYR A 186 -18.51 -11.47 -2.78
CA TYR A 186 -17.70 -10.38 -3.30
C TYR A 186 -16.62 -10.88 -4.26
N ALA A 187 -15.86 -11.88 -3.88
CA ALA A 187 -14.81 -12.47 -4.72
C ALA A 187 -15.34 -13.12 -6.01
N ALA A 188 -16.63 -13.53 -6.01
CA ALA A 188 -17.28 -14.10 -7.17
C ALA A 188 -17.89 -13.07 -8.13
N SER A 189 -17.95 -11.77 -7.74
CA SER A 189 -18.57 -10.70 -8.52
C SER A 189 -17.53 -9.62 -8.82
N ALA A 190 -17.29 -9.30 -10.11
CA ALA A 190 -16.49 -8.12 -10.45
C ALA A 190 -17.34 -6.86 -10.19
N ASP A 191 -16.90 -6.02 -9.26
CA ASP A 191 -17.42 -4.68 -9.05
C ASP A 191 -16.54 -3.63 -9.77
N PHE A 192 -16.85 -2.35 -9.55
CA PHE A 192 -16.07 -1.26 -10.13
C PHE A 192 -14.61 -1.27 -9.64
N ILE A 193 -14.39 -1.55 -8.35
CA ILE A 193 -13.05 -1.57 -7.74
C ILE A 193 -12.20 -2.68 -8.36
N GLN A 194 -12.76 -3.89 -8.47
CA GLN A 194 -12.06 -5.03 -9.09
C GLN A 194 -11.87 -4.86 -10.60
N ALA A 195 -12.75 -4.12 -11.26
CA ALA A 195 -12.67 -3.95 -12.73
C ALA A 195 -11.70 -2.84 -13.15
N TYR A 196 -11.55 -1.78 -12.33
CA TYR A 196 -10.88 -0.55 -12.74
C TYR A 196 -9.80 -0.04 -11.77
N VAL A 197 -9.79 -0.51 -10.52
CA VAL A 197 -8.89 0.00 -9.48
C VAL A 197 -7.88 -1.07 -9.05
N PHE A 198 -8.38 -2.19 -8.55
CA PHE A 198 -7.55 -3.32 -8.09
C PHE A 198 -8.07 -4.61 -8.72
N PRO A 199 -7.50 -5.04 -9.83
CA PRO A 199 -7.91 -6.26 -10.53
C PRO A 199 -7.59 -7.54 -9.76
#